data_97afcd5223b7fcc28783157e2c714184
#
_entry.id   97afcd5223b7fcc28783157e2c714184
#
_cell.length_a   1.000
_cell.length_b   1.000
_cell.length_c   1.000
_cell.angle_alpha   90.00
_cell.angle_beta   90.00
_cell.angle_gamma   90.00
#
_symmetry.space_group_name_H-M   'P 1'
#
loop_
_entity.id
_entity.type
_entity.pdbx_description
1 polymer ?
#
loop_
_entity_poly.entity_id
_entity_poly.type
_entity_poly.pdbx_seq_one_letter_code
_entity_poly.pdbx_strand_id
1 'polypeptide(L)'
;MKKYSRLRAVIDLDAVMYNMEMMHANIEKGTKMVVVIKTDGYGYGAVPISRMLEDVDYVWGYAVATLDEGVVLRKAGIQKPILCLGCIFPDQMEEMIRHEIRMTTYSYELAKLADETAYRMGKKAYLHIKIDTGMSRLGFPVAKESVEEILKIGRLVYTDCEGMFTHFSKADETDKTTTLEQIRAFLWMKEHLAAEGMEFTYYHCANSASIIDMPKLGMNLERAGISTYGLYPSDEVNKEAVPLRPAMELIAHVTYVKWIEKGTEVSYGGTFVAPKRMQIATIPTGYGDGYPRSLSNKGYVLIHGQKAPILGRVCMDQFMVDVTGIPDVKFGDRATLVGHDGDAYLSIDELANLSGRFNYEFICDINKRVPREYLRDGKVVEQVDYF
;
A
#
# COMPACT_ATOMS: atom_id res chain seq x y z
N MET A 1 15.04 -21.63 9.04
CA MET A 1 14.56 -20.67 8.05
C MET A 1 15.29 -20.90 6.73
N LYS A 2 14.58 -20.77 5.59
CA LYS A 2 15.16 -20.91 4.24
C LYS A 2 16.05 -19.70 3.93
N LYS A 3 17.19 -19.93 3.27
CA LYS A 3 18.06 -18.83 2.83
C LYS A 3 17.69 -18.43 1.40
N TYR A 4 17.30 -17.17 1.19
CA TYR A 4 16.97 -16.63 -0.12
C TYR A 4 18.15 -15.83 -0.67
N SER A 5 18.99 -16.48 -1.48
CA SER A 5 20.21 -15.86 -2.03
C SER A 5 19.95 -15.14 -3.36
N ARG A 6 18.91 -15.51 -4.14
CA ARG A 6 18.62 -14.87 -5.42
C ARG A 6 18.14 -13.43 -5.23
N LEU A 7 17.00 -13.30 -4.59
CA LEU A 7 16.30 -12.04 -4.34
C LEU A 7 15.36 -12.25 -3.16
N ARG A 8 15.20 -11.26 -2.30
CA ARG A 8 14.19 -11.21 -1.25
C ARG A 8 13.82 -9.77 -0.90
N ALA A 9 12.60 -9.58 -0.46
CA ALA A 9 12.17 -8.38 0.23
C ALA A 9 12.27 -8.63 1.74
N VAL A 10 12.94 -7.73 2.45
CA VAL A 10 13.06 -7.75 3.91
C VAL A 10 12.14 -6.67 4.45
N ILE A 11 11.17 -7.07 5.26
CA ILE A 11 10.13 -6.19 5.82
C ILE A 11 10.40 -6.00 7.32
N ASP A 12 10.66 -4.77 7.70
CA ASP A 12 10.87 -4.37 9.10
C ASP A 12 9.51 -4.07 9.76
N LEU A 13 9.02 -4.99 10.59
CA LEU A 13 7.77 -4.85 11.32
C LEU A 13 7.86 -3.79 12.42
N ASP A 14 9.03 -3.54 12.98
CA ASP A 14 9.22 -2.48 13.98
C ASP A 14 9.10 -1.10 13.32
N ALA A 15 9.58 -0.95 12.09
CA ALA A 15 9.37 0.27 11.30
C ALA A 15 7.87 0.48 10.98
N VAL A 16 7.13 -0.58 10.62
CA VAL A 16 5.67 -0.50 10.41
C VAL A 16 4.97 -0.06 11.71
N MET A 17 5.31 -0.65 12.86
CA MET A 17 4.73 -0.26 14.15
C MET A 17 5.04 1.19 14.49
N TYR A 18 6.30 1.61 14.35
CA TYR A 18 6.72 2.99 14.56
C TYR A 18 5.92 3.97 13.71
N ASN A 19 5.73 3.67 12.42
CA ASN A 19 4.97 4.52 11.51
C ASN A 19 3.50 4.66 11.95
N MET A 20 2.89 3.56 12.39
CA MET A 20 1.53 3.56 12.92
C MET A 20 1.42 4.39 14.20
N GLU A 21 2.37 4.29 15.11
CA GLU A 21 2.43 5.09 16.34
C GLU A 21 2.59 6.59 16.04
N MET A 22 3.47 6.96 15.10
CA MET A 22 3.67 8.37 14.71
C MET A 22 2.41 8.96 14.07
N MET A 23 1.74 8.24 13.19
CA MET A 23 0.45 8.66 12.62
C MET A 23 -0.63 8.79 13.71
N HIS A 24 -0.74 7.81 14.60
CA HIS A 24 -1.73 7.84 15.69
C HIS A 24 -1.47 8.99 16.69
N ALA A 25 -0.22 9.30 16.95
CA ALA A 25 0.14 10.43 17.82
C ALA A 25 -0.22 11.80 17.22
N ASN A 26 -0.32 11.90 15.89
CA ASN A 26 -0.64 13.14 15.17
C ASN A 26 -2.15 13.41 15.03
N ILE A 27 -3.03 12.42 15.20
CA ILE A 27 -4.48 12.57 15.06
C ILE A 27 -5.19 12.90 16.38
N GLU A 28 -6.48 13.23 16.32
CA GLU A 28 -7.26 13.53 17.51
C GLU A 28 -7.33 12.36 18.48
N LYS A 29 -7.18 12.66 19.77
CA LYS A 29 -7.23 11.63 20.81
C LYS A 29 -8.57 10.88 20.80
N GLY A 30 -8.50 9.55 20.78
CA GLY A 30 -9.66 8.67 20.74
C GLY A 30 -10.11 8.27 19.33
N THR A 31 -9.56 8.91 18.30
CA THR A 31 -9.76 8.47 16.91
C THR A 31 -9.05 7.15 16.67
N LYS A 32 -9.72 6.20 16.02
CA LYS A 32 -9.15 4.92 15.63
C LYS A 32 -8.64 4.94 14.20
N MET A 33 -7.83 3.95 13.86
CA MET A 33 -7.22 3.84 12.53
C MET A 33 -7.66 2.57 11.82
N VAL A 34 -7.96 2.70 10.52
CA VAL A 34 -8.08 1.60 9.56
C VAL A 34 -6.76 1.45 8.85
N VAL A 35 -6.15 0.30 8.91
CA VAL A 35 -4.92 0.01 8.17
C VAL A 35 -5.28 -0.48 6.77
N VAL A 36 -4.86 0.27 5.75
CA VAL A 36 -5.16 -0.09 4.34
C VAL A 36 -4.09 -1.08 3.85
N ILE A 37 -4.51 -2.33 3.69
CA ILE A 37 -3.62 -3.47 3.37
C ILE A 37 -4.00 -4.20 2.06
N LYS A 38 -4.72 -3.51 1.19
CA LYS A 38 -5.02 -4.02 -0.17
C LYS A 38 -3.74 -4.28 -0.97
N THR A 39 -3.84 -5.04 -2.06
CA THR A 39 -2.72 -5.43 -2.92
C THR A 39 -1.62 -6.12 -2.12
N ASP A 40 -2.04 -7.10 -1.27
CA ASP A 40 -1.16 -7.83 -0.36
C ASP A 40 -0.30 -6.89 0.51
N GLY A 41 -0.97 -5.92 1.18
CA GLY A 41 -0.28 -4.92 2.00
C GLY A 41 0.65 -4.02 1.18
N TYR A 42 0.20 -3.54 0.01
CA TYR A 42 1.03 -2.76 -0.92
C TYR A 42 2.33 -3.51 -1.31
N GLY A 43 2.27 -4.83 -1.40
CA GLY A 43 3.43 -5.68 -1.69
C GLY A 43 4.28 -6.06 -0.47
N TYR A 44 3.96 -5.55 0.73
CA TYR A 44 4.67 -5.87 1.97
C TYR A 44 4.19 -7.17 2.65
N GLY A 45 3.05 -7.72 2.23
CA GLY A 45 2.42 -8.88 2.85
C GLY A 45 1.34 -8.50 3.87
N ALA A 46 0.07 -8.67 3.49
CA ALA A 46 -1.07 -8.26 4.31
C ALA A 46 -1.21 -9.06 5.61
N VAL A 47 -0.99 -10.38 5.55
CA VAL A 47 -1.21 -11.28 6.69
C VAL A 47 -0.23 -11.04 7.84
N PRO A 48 1.09 -11.00 7.66
CA PRO A 48 2.03 -10.74 8.76
C PRO A 48 1.82 -9.37 9.42
N ILE A 49 1.54 -8.33 8.61
CA ILE A 49 1.26 -6.98 9.12
C ILE A 49 -0.04 -6.97 9.92
N SER A 50 -1.11 -7.60 9.42
CA SER A 50 -2.38 -7.65 10.15
C SER A 50 -2.24 -8.39 11.48
N ARG A 51 -1.54 -9.54 11.51
CA ARG A 51 -1.28 -10.29 12.74
C ARG A 51 -0.54 -9.45 13.79
N MET A 52 0.46 -8.70 13.36
CA MET A 52 1.21 -7.82 14.26
C MET A 52 0.33 -6.72 14.86
N LEU A 53 -0.63 -6.18 14.08
CA LEU A 53 -1.50 -5.07 14.47
C LEU A 53 -2.82 -5.53 15.10
N GLU A 54 -3.07 -6.84 15.21
CA GLU A 54 -4.35 -7.38 15.69
C GLU A 54 -4.66 -6.97 17.13
N ASP A 55 -3.66 -6.93 18.00
CA ASP A 55 -3.83 -6.59 19.42
C ASP A 55 -3.64 -5.07 19.70
N VAL A 56 -3.46 -4.24 18.68
CA VAL A 56 -3.26 -2.80 18.86
C VAL A 56 -4.60 -2.09 19.03
N ASP A 57 -4.83 -1.49 20.19
CA ASP A 57 -6.13 -0.93 20.61
C ASP A 57 -6.66 0.18 19.70
N TYR A 58 -5.78 1.05 19.20
CA TYR A 58 -6.18 2.15 18.31
C TYR A 58 -6.43 1.70 16.86
N VAL A 59 -6.06 0.48 16.49
CA VAL A 59 -6.38 -0.10 15.20
C VAL A 59 -7.80 -0.67 15.26
N TRP A 60 -8.73 -0.02 14.55
CA TRP A 60 -10.10 -0.48 14.40
C TRP A 60 -10.17 -1.78 13.60
N GLY A 61 -9.40 -1.83 12.50
CA GLY A 61 -9.40 -2.96 11.58
C GLY A 61 -8.66 -2.64 10.30
N TYR A 62 -8.97 -3.37 9.25
CA TYR A 62 -8.23 -3.37 7.99
C TYR A 62 -9.11 -2.98 6.81
N ALA A 63 -8.50 -2.41 5.77
CA ALA A 63 -9.20 -2.14 4.52
C ALA A 63 -8.51 -2.81 3.34
N VAL A 64 -9.32 -3.51 2.55
CA VAL A 64 -8.93 -4.25 1.34
C VAL A 64 -9.65 -3.69 0.12
N ALA A 65 -9.28 -4.12 -1.09
CA ALA A 65 -9.93 -3.70 -2.32
C ALA A 65 -10.90 -4.75 -2.88
N THR A 66 -10.74 -6.02 -2.52
CA THR A 66 -11.52 -7.13 -3.08
C THR A 66 -11.98 -8.09 -1.98
N LEU A 67 -13.02 -8.88 -2.29
CA LEU A 67 -13.47 -9.98 -1.45
C LEU A 67 -12.33 -10.96 -1.12
N ASP A 68 -11.57 -11.37 -2.15
CA ASP A 68 -10.53 -12.40 -2.00
C ASP A 68 -9.45 -11.97 -1.00
N GLU A 69 -9.03 -10.71 -1.02
CA GLU A 69 -8.10 -10.15 -0.04
C GLU A 69 -8.67 -10.26 1.39
N GLY A 70 -9.94 -9.92 1.57
CA GLY A 70 -10.61 -10.04 2.87
C GLY A 70 -10.73 -11.49 3.35
N VAL A 71 -11.05 -12.42 2.45
CA VAL A 71 -11.12 -13.86 2.76
C VAL A 71 -9.76 -14.43 3.15
N VAL A 72 -8.68 -13.99 2.49
CA VAL A 72 -7.30 -14.38 2.87
C VAL A 72 -7.00 -13.98 4.31
N LEU A 73 -7.36 -12.76 4.72
CA LEU A 73 -7.17 -12.31 6.10
C LEU A 73 -7.99 -13.12 7.10
N ARG A 74 -9.27 -13.39 6.79
CA ARG A 74 -10.12 -14.22 7.66
C ARG A 74 -9.57 -15.64 7.81
N LYS A 75 -9.12 -16.27 6.71
CA LYS A 75 -8.45 -17.59 6.75
C LYS A 75 -7.15 -17.57 7.54
N ALA A 76 -6.45 -16.45 7.60
CA ALA A 76 -5.25 -16.25 8.41
C ALA A 76 -5.55 -16.00 9.91
N GLY A 77 -6.83 -15.96 10.32
CA GLY A 77 -7.27 -15.83 11.70
C GLY A 77 -7.53 -14.39 12.16
N ILE A 78 -7.49 -13.41 11.27
CA ILE A 78 -7.77 -12.00 11.60
C ILE A 78 -9.23 -11.84 12.03
N GLN A 79 -9.48 -11.26 13.21
CA GLN A 79 -10.80 -11.05 13.82
C GLN A 79 -11.30 -9.61 13.72
N LYS A 80 -10.39 -8.62 13.78
CA LYS A 80 -10.77 -7.21 13.64
C LYS A 80 -11.61 -6.95 12.39
N PRO A 81 -12.41 -5.89 12.35
CA PRO A 81 -13.20 -5.50 11.18
C PRO A 81 -12.37 -5.44 9.89
N ILE A 82 -12.94 -5.90 8.79
CA ILE A 82 -12.34 -5.77 7.46
C ILE A 82 -13.33 -5.03 6.58
N LEU A 83 -12.91 -3.89 6.01
CA LEU A 83 -13.69 -3.07 5.09
C LEU A 83 -13.21 -3.27 3.65
N CYS A 84 -14.07 -3.74 2.75
CA CYS A 84 -13.80 -3.74 1.33
C CYS A 84 -14.12 -2.36 0.74
N LEU A 85 -13.08 -1.65 0.27
CA LEU A 85 -13.17 -0.31 -0.32
C LEU A 85 -13.58 -0.32 -1.80
N GLY A 86 -13.48 -1.50 -2.45
CA GLY A 86 -13.80 -1.68 -3.87
C GLY A 86 -15.28 -1.92 -4.14
N CYS A 87 -15.59 -2.17 -5.40
CA CYS A 87 -16.94 -2.62 -5.78
C CYS A 87 -17.16 -4.09 -5.39
N ILE A 88 -18.44 -4.42 -5.15
CA ILE A 88 -18.88 -5.77 -4.81
C ILE A 88 -19.89 -6.18 -5.87
N PHE A 89 -19.68 -7.32 -6.48
CA PHE A 89 -20.60 -7.89 -7.45
C PHE A 89 -21.66 -8.78 -6.76
N PRO A 90 -22.83 -8.96 -7.37
CA PRO A 90 -23.92 -9.75 -6.78
C PRO A 90 -23.55 -11.18 -6.39
N ASP A 91 -22.71 -11.84 -7.17
CA ASP A 91 -22.21 -13.19 -6.92
C ASP A 91 -21.23 -13.30 -5.74
N GLN A 92 -20.69 -12.17 -5.28
CA GLN A 92 -19.77 -12.12 -4.14
C GLN A 92 -20.51 -11.85 -2.80
N MET A 93 -21.77 -11.46 -2.85
CA MET A 93 -22.52 -10.94 -1.69
C MET A 93 -22.60 -11.95 -0.53
N GLU A 94 -22.86 -13.23 -0.83
CA GLU A 94 -22.95 -14.27 0.20
C GLU A 94 -21.61 -14.49 0.92
N GLU A 95 -20.51 -14.48 0.18
CA GLU A 95 -19.17 -14.66 0.77
C GLU A 95 -18.75 -13.43 1.61
N MET A 96 -19.10 -12.21 1.19
CA MET A 96 -18.89 -11.00 1.98
C MET A 96 -19.57 -11.10 3.33
N ILE A 97 -20.87 -11.48 3.35
CA ILE A 97 -21.68 -11.64 4.55
C ILE A 97 -21.18 -12.82 5.40
N ARG A 98 -20.85 -13.95 4.77
CA ARG A 98 -20.34 -15.15 5.45
C ARG A 98 -19.10 -14.87 6.27
N HIS A 99 -18.16 -14.09 5.70
CA HIS A 99 -16.89 -13.72 6.29
C HIS A 99 -16.93 -12.40 7.09
N GLU A 100 -18.12 -11.80 7.25
CA GLU A 100 -18.32 -10.53 7.97
C GLU A 100 -17.37 -9.43 7.48
N ILE A 101 -17.22 -9.34 6.15
CA ILE A 101 -16.47 -8.27 5.50
C ILE A 101 -17.42 -7.10 5.27
N ARG A 102 -17.08 -5.92 5.82
CA ARG A 102 -17.82 -4.69 5.66
C ARG A 102 -17.81 -4.25 4.21
N MET A 103 -18.93 -3.73 3.72
CA MET A 103 -19.14 -3.41 2.33
C MET A 103 -19.22 -1.91 2.08
N THR A 104 -18.46 -1.41 1.14
CA THR A 104 -18.67 -0.07 0.59
C THR A 104 -19.95 -0.04 -0.22
N THR A 105 -20.88 0.84 0.14
CA THR A 105 -22.20 0.95 -0.49
C THR A 105 -22.40 2.35 -1.06
N TYR A 106 -22.88 2.43 -2.30
CA TYR A 106 -23.05 3.67 -3.07
C TYR A 106 -24.28 3.67 -3.98
N SER A 107 -25.22 2.76 -3.75
CA SER A 107 -26.56 2.74 -4.35
C SER A 107 -27.53 1.96 -3.45
N TYR A 108 -28.81 2.30 -3.55
CA TYR A 108 -29.87 1.59 -2.84
C TYR A 108 -30.00 0.13 -3.31
N GLU A 109 -29.84 -0.13 -4.59
CA GLU A 109 -29.94 -1.47 -5.17
C GLU A 109 -28.88 -2.42 -4.56
N LEU A 110 -27.65 -1.92 -4.39
CA LEU A 110 -26.58 -2.71 -3.77
C LEU A 110 -26.90 -3.00 -2.30
N ALA A 111 -27.36 -2.00 -1.56
CA ALA A 111 -27.75 -2.17 -0.16
C ALA A 111 -28.94 -3.13 0.00
N LYS A 112 -29.93 -3.02 -0.88
CA LYS A 112 -31.11 -3.90 -0.90
C LYS A 112 -30.71 -5.35 -1.19
N LEU A 113 -29.81 -5.57 -2.14
CA LEU A 113 -29.28 -6.90 -2.42
C LEU A 113 -28.53 -7.49 -1.20
N ALA A 114 -27.77 -6.66 -0.49
CA ALA A 114 -27.10 -7.06 0.76
C ALA A 114 -28.13 -7.45 1.83
N ASP A 115 -29.18 -6.67 2.00
CA ASP A 115 -30.28 -6.94 2.96
C ASP A 115 -31.01 -8.25 2.65
N GLU A 116 -31.44 -8.44 1.40
CA GLU A 116 -32.14 -9.66 0.95
C GLU A 116 -31.25 -10.91 1.11
N THR A 117 -29.95 -10.76 0.84
CA THR A 117 -29.01 -11.88 0.99
C THR A 117 -28.74 -12.18 2.46
N ALA A 118 -28.56 -11.15 3.29
CA ALA A 118 -28.38 -11.29 4.73
C ALA A 118 -29.63 -11.95 5.38
N TYR A 119 -30.82 -11.56 4.96
CA TYR A 119 -32.08 -12.20 5.38
C TYR A 119 -32.07 -13.72 5.08
N ARG A 120 -31.76 -14.11 3.84
CA ARG A 120 -31.70 -15.53 3.44
C ARG A 120 -30.68 -16.33 4.24
N MET A 121 -29.56 -15.67 4.64
CA MET A 121 -28.48 -16.30 5.42
C MET A 121 -28.73 -16.27 6.93
N GLY A 122 -29.76 -15.59 7.42
CA GLY A 122 -30.00 -15.37 8.85
C GLY A 122 -28.88 -14.58 9.53
N LYS A 123 -28.24 -13.64 8.81
CA LYS A 123 -27.10 -12.83 9.25
C LYS A 123 -27.38 -11.34 9.11
N LYS A 124 -26.42 -10.51 9.49
CA LYS A 124 -26.38 -9.07 9.21
C LYS A 124 -25.32 -8.77 8.16
N ALA A 125 -25.61 -7.79 7.31
CA ALA A 125 -24.66 -7.19 6.37
C ALA A 125 -24.20 -5.82 6.90
N TYR A 126 -22.90 -5.61 7.05
CA TYR A 126 -22.34 -4.35 7.56
C TYR A 126 -21.96 -3.44 6.39
N LEU A 127 -22.44 -2.20 6.40
CA LEU A 127 -22.32 -1.25 5.31
C LEU A 127 -21.60 0.02 5.75
N HIS A 128 -20.67 0.50 4.90
CA HIS A 128 -20.14 1.85 4.96
C HIS A 128 -20.61 2.63 3.72
N ILE A 129 -21.39 3.66 3.94
CA ILE A 129 -21.95 4.52 2.88
C ILE A 129 -20.83 5.38 2.32
N LYS A 130 -20.57 5.27 1.03
CA LYS A 130 -19.57 6.06 0.33
C LYS A 130 -20.18 7.30 -0.28
N ILE A 131 -19.64 8.46 0.07
CA ILE A 131 -20.01 9.75 -0.52
C ILE A 131 -18.91 10.17 -1.52
N ASP A 132 -19.30 10.58 -2.72
CA ASP A 132 -18.40 11.19 -3.68
C ASP A 132 -18.41 12.72 -3.52
N THR A 133 -17.39 13.22 -2.89
CA THR A 133 -17.22 14.67 -2.65
C THR A 133 -16.31 15.34 -3.70
N GLY A 134 -15.94 14.61 -4.78
CA GLY A 134 -15.11 15.15 -5.86
C GLY A 134 -13.93 14.28 -6.29
N MET A 135 -13.85 13.01 -5.83
CA MET A 135 -12.92 12.04 -6.39
C MET A 135 -13.42 11.48 -7.72
N SER A 136 -14.74 11.52 -7.97
CA SER A 136 -15.41 11.08 -9.21
C SER A 136 -15.12 9.62 -9.58
N ARG A 137 -15.06 8.75 -8.57
CA ARG A 137 -14.77 7.31 -8.76
C ARG A 137 -15.91 6.40 -8.33
N LEU A 138 -16.34 6.50 -7.10
CA LEU A 138 -17.46 5.76 -6.49
C LEU A 138 -18.09 6.63 -5.40
N GLY A 139 -19.39 6.52 -5.18
CA GLY A 139 -20.08 7.19 -4.07
C GLY A 139 -21.38 7.86 -4.49
N PHE A 140 -22.26 8.11 -3.50
CA PHE A 140 -23.41 8.97 -3.69
C PHE A 140 -22.97 10.40 -3.95
N PRO A 141 -23.49 11.09 -4.98
CA PRO A 141 -23.28 12.51 -5.17
C PRO A 141 -23.74 13.33 -3.95
N VAL A 142 -23.14 14.48 -3.73
CA VAL A 142 -23.58 15.41 -2.66
C VAL A 142 -24.82 16.14 -3.14
N ALA A 143 -26.00 15.59 -2.83
CA ALA A 143 -27.30 16.07 -3.28
C ALA A 143 -28.43 15.63 -2.33
N LYS A 144 -29.58 16.32 -2.36
CA LYS A 144 -30.76 15.95 -1.55
C LYS A 144 -31.33 14.59 -1.94
N GLU A 145 -31.33 14.27 -3.22
CA GLU A 145 -31.77 12.98 -3.75
C GLU A 145 -30.96 11.82 -3.16
N SER A 146 -29.64 12.03 -2.98
CA SER A 146 -28.77 11.06 -2.32
C SER A 146 -29.09 10.90 -0.83
N VAL A 147 -29.44 11.99 -0.14
CA VAL A 147 -29.92 11.92 1.26
C VAL A 147 -31.17 11.05 1.35
N GLU A 148 -32.16 11.29 0.49
CA GLU A 148 -33.41 10.49 0.46
C GLU A 148 -33.13 9.00 0.18
N GLU A 149 -32.19 8.71 -0.71
CA GLU A 149 -31.82 7.34 -1.05
C GLU A 149 -31.11 6.64 0.11
N ILE A 150 -30.15 7.33 0.77
CA ILE A 150 -29.44 6.80 1.94
C ILE A 150 -30.40 6.57 3.11
N LEU A 151 -31.39 7.44 3.33
CA LEU A 151 -32.42 7.23 4.34
C LEU A 151 -33.27 5.97 4.08
N LYS A 152 -33.51 5.59 2.81
CA LYS A 152 -34.15 4.30 2.48
C LYS A 152 -33.26 3.13 2.86
N ILE A 153 -31.94 3.24 2.68
CA ILE A 153 -30.96 2.21 3.10
C ILE A 153 -31.03 2.04 4.62
N GLY A 154 -31.08 3.12 5.39
CA GLY A 154 -31.17 3.07 6.86
C GLY A 154 -32.44 2.37 7.41
N ARG A 155 -33.45 2.11 6.56
CA ARG A 155 -34.67 1.38 6.94
C ARG A 155 -34.61 -0.13 6.64
N LEU A 156 -33.56 -0.60 5.98
CA LEU A 156 -33.34 -2.01 5.70
C LEU A 156 -33.07 -2.76 7.02
N VAL A 157 -33.65 -3.97 7.17
CA VAL A 157 -33.72 -4.66 8.47
C VAL A 157 -32.49 -5.52 8.73
N TYR A 158 -31.92 -6.11 7.69
CA TYR A 158 -30.82 -7.06 7.78
C TYR A 158 -29.47 -6.42 7.44
N THR A 159 -29.45 -5.11 7.21
CA THR A 159 -28.21 -4.33 7.08
C THR A 159 -27.93 -3.53 8.34
N ASP A 160 -26.67 -3.24 8.58
CA ASP A 160 -26.18 -2.32 9.60
C ASP A 160 -25.29 -1.26 8.90
N CYS A 161 -25.82 -0.05 8.80
CA CYS A 161 -25.10 1.09 8.23
C CYS A 161 -24.19 1.69 9.29
N GLU A 162 -23.05 1.02 9.59
CA GLU A 162 -22.16 1.41 10.69
C GLU A 162 -21.25 2.60 10.35
N GLY A 163 -21.04 2.90 9.06
CA GLY A 163 -20.11 3.97 8.67
C GLY A 163 -20.52 4.82 7.47
N MET A 164 -19.97 6.05 7.42
CA MET A 164 -20.04 6.94 6.27
C MET A 164 -18.66 7.51 5.97
N PHE A 165 -18.28 7.54 4.69
CA PHE A 165 -16.95 7.99 4.31
C PHE A 165 -16.83 8.62 2.93
N THR A 166 -15.74 9.38 2.75
CA THR A 166 -15.30 9.88 1.45
C THR A 166 -13.81 9.60 1.21
N HIS A 167 -13.27 10.07 0.10
CA HIS A 167 -11.83 10.01 -0.21
C HIS A 167 -11.41 11.30 -0.91
N PHE A 168 -10.38 11.93 -0.38
CA PHE A 168 -9.86 13.18 -0.93
C PHE A 168 -9.00 12.93 -2.17
N SER A 169 -9.12 13.82 -3.15
CA SER A 169 -8.41 13.71 -4.42
C SER A 169 -7.04 14.39 -4.41
N LYS A 170 -6.86 15.40 -3.53
CA LYS A 170 -5.71 16.31 -3.51
C LYS A 170 -5.20 16.64 -2.11
N ALA A 171 -5.38 15.71 -1.17
CA ALA A 171 -4.95 15.96 0.21
C ALA A 171 -3.42 16.02 0.37
N ASP A 172 -2.67 15.49 -0.58
CA ASP A 172 -1.22 15.44 -0.65
C ASP A 172 -0.58 16.65 -1.34
N GLU A 173 -1.38 17.54 -1.97
CA GLU A 173 -0.92 18.81 -2.52
C GLU A 173 -0.79 19.89 -1.43
N THR A 174 0.10 20.86 -1.60
CA THR A 174 0.26 22.02 -0.69
C THR A 174 -1.02 22.85 -0.63
N ASP A 175 -1.69 23.07 -1.77
CA ASP A 175 -2.98 23.77 -1.83
C ASP A 175 -4.12 22.86 -1.34
N LYS A 176 -4.63 23.15 -0.15
CA LYS A 176 -5.72 22.39 0.49
C LYS A 176 -7.13 22.86 0.08
N THR A 177 -7.27 23.81 -0.84
CA THR A 177 -8.57 24.41 -1.23
C THR A 177 -9.59 23.33 -1.63
N THR A 178 -9.22 22.46 -2.57
CA THR A 178 -10.09 21.35 -3.03
C THR A 178 -10.42 20.38 -1.88
N THR A 179 -9.46 20.07 -1.03
CA THR A 179 -9.67 19.16 0.11
C THR A 179 -10.63 19.77 1.13
N LEU A 180 -10.52 21.06 1.40
CA LEU A 180 -11.45 21.78 2.29
C LEU A 180 -12.87 21.83 1.71
N GLU A 181 -13.01 21.98 0.40
CA GLU A 181 -14.32 21.88 -0.28
C GLU A 181 -14.92 20.48 -0.15
N GLN A 182 -14.13 19.44 -0.33
CA GLN A 182 -14.55 18.04 -0.14
C GLN A 182 -14.99 17.77 1.31
N ILE A 183 -14.31 18.34 2.30
CA ILE A 183 -14.70 18.26 3.71
C ILE A 183 -16.06 18.94 3.93
N ARG A 184 -16.26 20.16 3.44
CA ARG A 184 -17.56 20.88 3.57
C ARG A 184 -18.69 20.09 2.92
N ALA A 185 -18.44 19.51 1.75
CA ALA A 185 -19.42 18.67 1.06
C ALA A 185 -19.75 17.39 1.86
N PHE A 186 -18.79 16.76 2.50
CA PHE A 186 -19.02 15.62 3.37
C PHE A 186 -19.80 15.98 4.63
N LEU A 187 -19.46 17.10 5.28
CA LEU A 187 -20.17 17.60 6.46
C LEU A 187 -21.60 17.98 6.12
N TRP A 188 -21.87 18.56 4.96
CA TRP A 188 -23.22 18.84 4.47
C TRP A 188 -24.07 17.56 4.42
N MET A 189 -23.54 16.46 3.87
CA MET A 189 -24.24 15.17 3.83
C MET A 189 -24.50 14.64 5.25
N LYS A 190 -23.49 14.72 6.12
CA LYS A 190 -23.60 14.29 7.53
C LYS A 190 -24.72 15.05 8.25
N GLU A 191 -24.73 16.37 8.13
CA GLU A 191 -25.72 17.23 8.79
C GLU A 191 -27.15 16.97 8.29
N HIS A 192 -27.34 16.78 6.97
CA HIS A 192 -28.67 16.52 6.40
C HIS A 192 -29.19 15.14 6.79
N LEU A 193 -28.36 14.11 6.84
CA LEU A 193 -28.74 12.78 7.31
C LEU A 193 -29.08 12.80 8.81
N ALA A 194 -28.29 13.49 9.63
CA ALA A 194 -28.54 13.64 11.05
C ALA A 194 -29.84 14.42 11.36
N ALA A 195 -30.17 15.44 10.56
CA ALA A 195 -31.42 16.19 10.69
C ALA A 195 -32.68 15.30 10.45
N GLU A 196 -32.53 14.24 9.66
CA GLU A 196 -33.55 13.23 9.41
C GLU A 196 -33.48 12.02 10.38
N GLY A 197 -32.63 12.10 11.41
CA GLY A 197 -32.46 11.09 12.45
C GLY A 197 -31.53 9.92 12.08
N MET A 198 -30.73 10.04 11.03
CA MET A 198 -29.76 9.00 10.64
C MET A 198 -28.33 9.43 11.00
N GLU A 199 -27.73 8.71 11.93
CA GLU A 199 -26.33 8.86 12.34
C GLU A 199 -25.57 7.55 12.14
N PHE A 200 -24.24 7.65 12.03
CA PHE A 200 -23.36 6.50 11.85
C PHE A 200 -22.38 6.39 13.03
N THR A 201 -21.99 5.16 13.35
CA THR A 201 -20.98 4.91 14.37
C THR A 201 -19.63 5.44 13.95
N TYR A 202 -19.30 5.34 12.64
CA TYR A 202 -18.01 5.70 12.10
C TYR A 202 -18.11 6.71 10.96
N TYR A 203 -17.32 7.79 11.07
CA TYR A 203 -17.11 8.78 10.01
C TYR A 203 -15.65 8.83 9.64
N HIS A 204 -15.30 8.65 8.38
CA HIS A 204 -13.90 8.65 7.95
C HIS A 204 -13.66 9.31 6.58
N CYS A 205 -12.82 10.33 6.57
CA CYS A 205 -12.43 11.07 5.37
C CYS A 205 -10.93 10.91 5.06
N ALA A 206 -10.10 10.96 6.09
CA ALA A 206 -8.66 11.03 5.98
C ALA A 206 -8.03 9.83 5.25
N ASN A 207 -6.97 10.11 4.53
CA ASN A 207 -5.98 9.19 4.01
C ASN A 207 -4.61 9.53 4.64
N SER A 208 -3.52 8.90 4.22
CA SER A 208 -2.17 9.17 4.76
C SER A 208 -1.78 10.65 4.71
N ALA A 209 -2.10 11.35 3.62
CA ALA A 209 -1.78 12.77 3.49
C ALA A 209 -2.55 13.63 4.52
N SER A 210 -3.84 13.36 4.69
CA SER A 210 -4.65 14.09 5.67
C SER A 210 -4.24 13.78 7.11
N ILE A 211 -3.85 12.54 7.41
CA ILE A 211 -3.29 12.17 8.71
C ILE A 211 -2.04 13.01 9.03
N ILE A 212 -1.22 13.31 8.02
CA ILE A 212 0.00 14.10 8.17
C ILE A 212 -0.33 15.59 8.31
N ASP A 213 -1.08 16.16 7.35
CA ASP A 213 -1.22 17.60 7.18
C ASP A 213 -2.49 18.21 7.80
N MET A 214 -3.50 17.38 8.06
CA MET A 214 -4.83 17.82 8.50
C MET A 214 -5.37 16.94 9.64
N PRO A 215 -4.65 16.82 10.77
CA PRO A 215 -4.92 15.80 11.80
C PRO A 215 -6.20 16.03 12.62
N LYS A 216 -6.90 17.15 12.41
CA LYS A 216 -8.09 17.54 13.19
C LYS A 216 -9.30 17.73 12.27
N LEU A 217 -9.81 16.64 11.72
CA LEU A 217 -10.98 16.65 10.84
C LEU A 217 -12.32 16.44 11.58
N GLY A 218 -12.29 16.20 12.90
CA GLY A 218 -13.49 15.91 13.70
C GLY A 218 -14.15 14.58 13.31
N MET A 219 -13.39 13.63 12.79
CA MET A 219 -13.81 12.27 12.48
C MET A 219 -13.30 11.30 13.54
N ASN A 220 -13.97 10.15 13.69
CA ASN A 220 -13.60 9.17 14.71
C ASN A 220 -12.88 7.94 14.16
N LEU A 221 -12.62 7.93 12.83
CA LEU A 221 -11.90 6.86 12.15
C LEU A 221 -11.08 7.45 11.01
N GLU A 222 -9.81 7.01 10.85
CA GLU A 222 -8.91 7.48 9.80
C GLU A 222 -8.20 6.32 9.10
N ARG A 223 -7.87 6.49 7.80
CA ARG A 223 -7.31 5.39 6.99
C ARG A 223 -5.83 5.59 6.73
N ALA A 224 -5.00 4.83 7.46
CA ALA A 224 -3.56 4.74 7.25
C ALA A 224 -3.27 3.90 5.99
N GLY A 225 -2.75 4.52 4.95
CA GLY A 225 -2.37 3.89 3.69
C GLY A 225 -0.85 3.75 3.55
N ILE A 226 -0.28 4.42 2.56
CA ILE A 226 1.14 4.33 2.19
C ILE A 226 2.10 4.63 3.35
N SER A 227 1.71 5.53 4.25
CA SER A 227 2.54 5.92 5.40
C SER A 227 2.71 4.81 6.43
N THR A 228 1.83 3.82 6.46
CA THR A 228 2.03 2.58 7.23
C THR A 228 3.35 1.89 6.86
N TYR A 229 3.73 1.97 5.59
CA TYR A 229 4.91 1.30 5.02
C TYR A 229 6.16 2.20 5.02
N GLY A 230 6.07 3.40 5.62
CA GLY A 230 7.17 4.35 5.75
C GLY A 230 7.46 5.18 4.51
N LEU A 231 6.47 5.34 3.65
CA LEU A 231 6.54 6.18 2.46
C LEU A 231 5.58 7.37 2.57
N TYR A 232 5.98 8.50 2.04
CA TYR A 232 5.14 9.68 1.97
C TYR A 232 4.28 9.67 0.71
N PRO A 233 3.02 10.18 0.79
CA PRO A 233 2.12 10.21 -0.35
C PRO A 233 2.58 11.17 -1.46
N SER A 234 3.34 12.21 -1.12
CA SER A 234 4.02 13.12 -2.06
C SER A 234 5.17 13.84 -1.36
N ASP A 235 5.95 14.61 -2.11
CA ASP A 235 7.00 15.47 -1.54
C ASP A 235 6.46 16.75 -0.91
N GLU A 236 5.18 17.08 -1.11
CA GLU A 236 4.55 18.30 -0.63
C GLU A 236 4.00 18.19 0.81
N VAL A 237 3.86 16.98 1.36
CA VAL A 237 3.39 16.80 2.73
C VAL A 237 4.44 17.17 3.77
N ASN A 238 3.99 17.59 4.95
CA ASN A 238 4.86 17.97 6.07
C ASN A 238 5.51 16.75 6.73
N LYS A 239 6.66 16.35 6.22
CA LYS A 239 7.41 15.17 6.68
C LYS A 239 7.87 15.27 8.15
N GLU A 240 7.97 16.49 8.70
CA GLU A 240 8.37 16.72 10.10
C GLU A 240 7.23 16.45 11.08
N ALA A 241 5.96 16.64 10.65
CA ALA A 241 4.80 16.39 11.49
C ALA A 241 4.64 14.90 11.83
N VAL A 242 4.94 14.02 10.88
CA VAL A 242 4.89 12.57 11.05
C VAL A 242 6.16 11.97 10.45
N PRO A 243 7.25 11.85 11.23
CA PRO A 243 8.47 11.21 10.74
C PRO A 243 8.23 9.71 10.52
N LEU A 244 8.60 9.21 9.34
CA LEU A 244 8.39 7.84 8.93
C LEU A 244 9.71 7.10 8.75
N ARG A 245 9.66 5.77 8.93
CA ARG A 245 10.76 4.84 8.68
C ARG A 245 10.39 3.93 7.52
N PRO A 246 11.14 3.92 6.40
CA PRO A 246 10.92 2.95 5.32
C PRO A 246 11.01 1.51 5.86
N ALA A 247 10.00 0.71 5.55
CA ALA A 247 9.86 -0.63 6.15
C ALA A 247 10.28 -1.77 5.20
N MET A 248 10.85 -1.48 4.01
CA MET A 248 11.28 -2.51 3.05
C MET A 248 12.70 -2.29 2.59
N GLU A 249 13.48 -3.38 2.57
CA GLU A 249 14.68 -3.52 1.78
C GLU A 249 14.48 -4.57 0.68
N LEU A 250 15.07 -4.38 -0.49
CA LEU A 250 15.09 -5.35 -1.58
C LEU A 250 16.54 -5.76 -1.83
N ILE A 251 16.87 -7.03 -1.58
CA ILE A 251 18.25 -7.54 -1.54
C ILE A 251 18.41 -8.70 -2.50
N ALA A 252 19.39 -8.61 -3.39
CA ALA A 252 19.89 -9.70 -4.22
C ALA A 252 21.36 -9.98 -3.95
N HIS A 253 21.92 -10.96 -4.66
CA HIS A 253 23.36 -11.24 -4.62
C HIS A 253 23.93 -11.36 -6.03
N VAL A 254 25.17 -10.89 -6.20
CA VAL A 254 25.89 -10.99 -7.46
C VAL A 254 26.01 -12.46 -7.89
N THR A 255 25.61 -12.76 -9.13
CA THR A 255 25.65 -14.12 -9.67
C THR A 255 26.80 -14.38 -10.63
N TYR A 256 27.37 -13.35 -11.21
CA TYR A 256 28.48 -13.46 -12.14
C TYR A 256 29.23 -12.14 -12.24
N VAL A 257 30.57 -12.22 -12.36
CA VAL A 257 31.44 -11.06 -12.58
C VAL A 257 32.37 -11.37 -13.75
N LYS A 258 32.52 -10.44 -14.69
CA LYS A 258 33.43 -10.58 -15.83
C LYS A 258 33.96 -9.24 -16.31
N TRP A 259 35.08 -9.29 -17.02
CA TRP A 259 35.59 -8.19 -17.82
C TRP A 259 35.01 -8.23 -19.23
N ILE A 260 34.65 -7.06 -19.75
CA ILE A 260 34.25 -6.85 -21.14
C ILE A 260 35.19 -5.83 -21.79
N GLU A 261 35.48 -5.99 -23.07
CA GLU A 261 36.36 -5.10 -23.83
C GLU A 261 35.59 -3.89 -24.38
N LYS A 262 36.33 -2.83 -24.73
CA LYS A 262 35.75 -1.66 -25.44
C LYS A 262 35.00 -2.11 -26.68
N GLY A 263 33.81 -1.54 -26.88
CA GLY A 263 32.93 -1.86 -28.00
C GLY A 263 31.97 -3.04 -27.75
N THR A 264 32.09 -3.74 -26.60
CA THR A 264 31.16 -4.82 -26.27
C THR A 264 29.76 -4.24 -25.99
N GLU A 265 28.77 -4.79 -26.66
CA GLU A 265 27.34 -4.49 -26.43
C GLU A 265 26.83 -5.25 -25.20
N VAL A 266 25.98 -4.60 -24.39
CA VAL A 266 25.41 -5.17 -23.16
C VAL A 266 23.89 -5.24 -23.26
N SER A 267 23.33 -6.42 -22.97
CA SER A 267 21.90 -6.73 -22.89
C SER A 267 21.17 -6.64 -24.25
N TYR A 268 19.83 -6.83 -24.21
CA TYR A 268 18.99 -6.83 -25.39
C TYR A 268 19.09 -5.52 -26.19
N GLY A 269 19.37 -5.64 -27.49
CA GLY A 269 19.44 -4.53 -28.43
C GLY A 269 20.68 -3.66 -28.27
N GLY A 270 21.70 -4.12 -27.50
CA GLY A 270 22.99 -3.44 -27.40
C GLY A 270 22.88 -1.95 -26.98
N THR A 271 21.89 -1.59 -26.16
CA THR A 271 21.58 -0.19 -25.82
C THR A 271 22.66 0.48 -24.95
N PHE A 272 23.61 -0.30 -24.45
CA PHE A 272 24.85 0.16 -23.85
C PHE A 272 26.02 -0.49 -24.59
N VAL A 273 26.99 0.32 -24.96
CA VAL A 273 28.24 -0.13 -25.59
C VAL A 273 29.41 0.28 -24.70
N ALA A 274 30.24 -0.66 -24.29
CA ALA A 274 31.37 -0.41 -23.39
C ALA A 274 32.33 0.63 -24.00
N PRO A 275 32.54 1.81 -23.37
CA PRO A 275 33.41 2.86 -23.92
C PRO A 275 34.91 2.54 -23.71
N LYS A 276 35.19 1.63 -22.79
CA LYS A 276 36.54 1.15 -22.42
C LYS A 276 36.43 -0.28 -21.91
N ARG A 277 37.54 -0.90 -21.56
CA ARG A 277 37.51 -2.16 -20.80
C ARG A 277 36.87 -1.94 -19.45
N MET A 278 35.86 -2.74 -19.10
CA MET A 278 35.03 -2.59 -17.91
C MET A 278 34.82 -3.92 -17.20
N GLN A 279 34.67 -3.88 -15.88
CA GLN A 279 34.21 -5.02 -15.09
C GLN A 279 32.71 -4.87 -14.84
N ILE A 280 31.95 -5.91 -15.16
CA ILE A 280 30.48 -5.91 -14.97
C ILE A 280 30.04 -7.06 -14.08
N ALA A 281 28.99 -6.84 -13.28
CA ALA A 281 28.36 -7.85 -12.48
C ALA A 281 26.92 -8.11 -12.96
N THR A 282 26.46 -9.35 -12.83
CA THR A 282 25.07 -9.75 -13.12
C THR A 282 24.28 -9.88 -11.83
N ILE A 283 23.13 -9.23 -11.80
CA ILE A 283 22.18 -9.23 -10.68
C ILE A 283 20.94 -10.05 -11.07
N PRO A 284 20.55 -11.08 -10.28
CA PRO A 284 19.49 -12.03 -10.64
C PRO A 284 18.08 -11.48 -10.32
N THR A 285 17.77 -10.31 -10.84
CA THR A 285 16.50 -9.60 -10.65
C THR A 285 16.09 -8.98 -11.97
N GLY A 286 14.80 -8.97 -12.27
CA GLY A 286 14.30 -8.32 -13.47
C GLY A 286 12.81 -7.98 -13.38
N TYR A 287 12.21 -7.61 -14.54
CA TYR A 287 10.81 -7.21 -14.56
C TYR A 287 9.83 -8.36 -14.23
N GLY A 288 10.27 -9.61 -14.35
CA GLY A 288 9.53 -10.77 -13.85
C GLY A 288 9.39 -10.83 -12.34
N ASP A 289 10.20 -10.08 -11.61
CA ASP A 289 10.12 -9.89 -10.15
C ASP A 289 9.37 -8.60 -9.76
N GLY A 290 8.97 -7.79 -10.76
CA GLY A 290 8.39 -6.47 -10.56
C GLY A 290 9.39 -5.31 -10.62
N TYR A 291 10.69 -5.58 -10.83
CA TYR A 291 11.71 -4.54 -10.93
C TYR A 291 11.59 -3.77 -12.27
N PRO A 292 11.46 -2.43 -12.26
CA PRO A 292 11.07 -1.68 -13.46
C PRO A 292 12.04 -1.81 -14.63
N ARG A 293 11.53 -2.21 -15.81
CA ARG A 293 12.31 -2.22 -17.05
C ARG A 293 12.77 -0.82 -17.49
N SER A 294 12.05 0.22 -17.09
CA SER A 294 12.39 1.62 -17.36
C SER A 294 13.63 2.13 -16.61
N LEU A 295 14.15 1.37 -15.64
CA LEU A 295 15.46 1.63 -15.01
C LEU A 295 16.64 1.27 -15.91
N SER A 296 16.43 0.70 -17.10
CA SER A 296 17.47 0.39 -18.10
C SER A 296 18.30 1.62 -18.41
N ASN A 297 19.62 1.53 -18.26
CA ASN A 297 20.61 2.63 -18.44
C ASN A 297 20.38 3.88 -17.55
N LYS A 298 19.52 3.78 -16.51
CA LYS A 298 19.18 4.92 -15.65
C LYS A 298 19.36 4.61 -14.17
N GLY A 299 18.95 3.43 -13.75
CA GLY A 299 19.02 3.01 -12.35
C GLY A 299 20.40 2.53 -11.96
N TYR A 300 20.52 2.20 -10.68
CA TYR A 300 21.72 1.59 -10.10
C TYR A 300 21.32 0.71 -8.91
N VAL A 301 22.26 -0.09 -8.43
CA VAL A 301 22.18 -0.80 -7.16
C VAL A 301 23.35 -0.40 -6.29
N LEU A 302 23.32 -0.73 -4.99
CA LEU A 302 24.47 -0.57 -4.12
C LEU A 302 25.20 -1.91 -3.97
N ILE A 303 26.54 -1.87 -4.09
CA ILE A 303 27.43 -2.99 -3.83
C ILE A 303 28.63 -2.43 -3.05
N HIS A 304 28.97 -3.01 -1.89
CA HIS A 304 30.01 -2.52 -0.98
C HIS A 304 29.87 -1.02 -0.65
N GLY A 305 28.64 -0.55 -0.45
CA GLY A 305 28.32 0.85 -0.15
C GLY A 305 28.47 1.80 -1.34
N GLN A 306 28.69 1.32 -2.55
CA GLN A 306 28.93 2.14 -3.73
C GLN A 306 27.87 1.93 -4.81
N LYS A 307 27.60 2.98 -5.60
CA LYS A 307 26.64 2.93 -6.71
C LYS A 307 27.22 2.11 -7.87
N ALA A 308 26.52 1.06 -8.27
CA ALA A 308 26.79 0.24 -9.45
C ALA A 308 25.70 0.49 -10.51
N PRO A 309 25.93 1.35 -11.53
CA PRO A 309 24.94 1.72 -12.54
C PRO A 309 24.48 0.53 -13.40
N ILE A 310 23.20 0.50 -13.75
CA ILE A 310 22.62 -0.51 -14.66
C ILE A 310 23.08 -0.25 -16.08
N LEU A 311 23.64 -1.28 -16.71
CA LEU A 311 24.15 -1.27 -18.08
C LEU A 311 23.20 -2.02 -19.02
N GLY A 312 22.70 -1.33 -20.03
CA GLY A 312 21.78 -1.89 -20.99
C GLY A 312 20.36 -2.09 -20.43
N ARG A 313 19.59 -2.96 -21.06
CA ARG A 313 18.20 -3.21 -20.67
C ARG A 313 18.09 -4.17 -19.50
N VAL A 314 17.20 -3.85 -18.54
CA VAL A 314 16.73 -4.80 -17.53
C VAL A 314 15.97 -5.92 -18.27
N CYS A 315 16.39 -7.17 -18.06
CA CYS A 315 15.76 -8.36 -18.64
C CYS A 315 14.65 -8.89 -17.72
N MET A 316 14.02 -10.02 -18.08
CA MET A 316 12.95 -10.62 -17.27
C MET A 316 13.45 -11.05 -15.89
N ASP A 317 14.65 -11.63 -15.83
CA ASP A 317 15.15 -12.31 -14.63
C ASP A 317 16.49 -11.74 -14.13
N GLN A 318 17.17 -10.91 -14.92
CA GLN A 318 18.54 -10.44 -14.64
C GLN A 318 18.80 -9.07 -15.28
N PHE A 319 19.78 -8.35 -14.74
CA PHE A 319 20.40 -7.19 -15.40
C PHE A 319 21.87 -7.09 -15.03
N MET A 320 22.62 -6.28 -15.76
CA MET A 320 24.06 -6.07 -15.57
C MET A 320 24.31 -4.69 -14.99
N VAL A 321 25.36 -4.59 -14.16
CA VAL A 321 25.79 -3.33 -13.54
C VAL A 321 27.30 -3.12 -13.72
N ASP A 322 27.72 -1.87 -13.78
CA ASP A 322 29.16 -1.49 -13.79
C ASP A 322 29.73 -1.61 -12.38
N VAL A 323 30.75 -2.43 -12.24
CA VAL A 323 31.52 -2.58 -11.00
C VAL A 323 33.00 -2.27 -11.18
N THR A 324 33.37 -1.60 -12.27
CA THR A 324 34.77 -1.30 -12.62
C THR A 324 35.51 -0.54 -11.51
N GLY A 325 34.81 0.36 -10.82
CA GLY A 325 35.35 1.17 -9.72
C GLY A 325 35.18 0.59 -8.32
N ILE A 326 34.52 -0.57 -8.20
CA ILE A 326 34.19 -1.19 -6.90
C ILE A 326 35.17 -2.35 -6.67
N PRO A 327 36.08 -2.27 -5.66
CA PRO A 327 37.07 -3.31 -5.42
C PRO A 327 36.43 -4.66 -5.02
N ASP A 328 37.08 -5.75 -5.47
CA ASP A 328 36.87 -7.11 -5.00
C ASP A 328 35.43 -7.67 -5.12
N VAL A 329 34.63 -7.13 -6.03
CA VAL A 329 33.27 -7.65 -6.28
C VAL A 329 33.36 -9.07 -6.83
N LYS A 330 32.58 -9.98 -6.21
CA LYS A 330 32.62 -11.42 -6.54
C LYS A 330 31.21 -12.03 -6.44
N PHE A 331 31.11 -13.27 -6.90
CA PHE A 331 29.92 -14.10 -6.73
C PHE A 331 29.49 -14.16 -5.25
N GLY A 332 28.21 -13.94 -5.01
CA GLY A 332 27.60 -14.00 -3.68
C GLY A 332 27.64 -12.70 -2.89
N ASP A 333 28.31 -11.65 -3.38
CA ASP A 333 28.27 -10.34 -2.73
C ASP A 333 26.86 -9.77 -2.73
N ARG A 334 26.49 -9.08 -1.64
CA ARG A 334 25.21 -8.40 -1.52
C ARG A 334 25.09 -7.30 -2.57
N ALA A 335 23.93 -7.26 -3.24
CA ALA A 335 23.50 -6.17 -4.09
C ALA A 335 22.20 -5.61 -3.53
N THR A 336 22.23 -4.40 -3.03
CA THR A 336 21.06 -3.73 -2.47
C THR A 336 20.33 -2.95 -3.55
N LEU A 337 19.11 -3.38 -3.86
CA LEU A 337 18.24 -2.75 -4.86
C LEU A 337 17.40 -1.65 -4.24
N VAL A 338 17.03 -1.81 -2.97
CA VAL A 338 16.36 -0.83 -2.10
C VAL A 338 16.89 -1.04 -0.69
N GLY A 339 17.16 0.03 0.04
CA GLY A 339 17.60 -0.03 1.42
C GLY A 339 19.04 0.38 1.64
N HIS A 340 19.63 -0.06 2.75
CA HIS A 340 20.97 0.28 3.17
C HIS A 340 22.04 -0.71 2.68
N ASP A 341 23.23 -0.17 2.36
CA ASP A 341 24.45 -0.93 2.14
C ASP A 341 25.64 -0.15 2.77
N GLY A 342 26.03 -0.52 3.99
CA GLY A 342 26.88 0.32 4.83
C GLY A 342 26.21 1.65 5.14
N ASP A 343 26.94 2.75 4.89
CA ASP A 343 26.42 4.12 5.09
C ASP A 343 25.58 4.63 3.90
N ALA A 344 25.58 3.91 2.76
CA ALA A 344 24.83 4.28 1.59
C ALA A 344 23.37 3.82 1.71
N TYR A 345 22.44 4.61 1.17
CA TYR A 345 21.02 4.32 1.15
C TYR A 345 20.42 4.58 -0.24
N LEU A 346 19.63 3.62 -0.73
CA LEU A 346 18.88 3.74 -1.99
C LEU A 346 17.39 3.62 -1.68
N SER A 347 16.67 4.73 -1.84
CA SER A 347 15.26 4.81 -1.51
C SER A 347 14.35 4.27 -2.63
N ILE A 348 13.14 3.87 -2.24
CA ILE A 348 12.05 3.52 -3.18
C ILE A 348 11.70 4.76 -4.02
N ASP A 349 11.61 5.94 -3.40
CA ASP A 349 11.24 7.20 -4.09
C ASP A 349 12.27 7.55 -5.18
N GLU A 350 13.57 7.40 -4.91
CA GLU A 350 14.63 7.65 -5.92
C GLU A 350 14.47 6.71 -7.13
N LEU A 351 14.27 5.41 -6.89
CA LEU A 351 14.09 4.44 -7.98
C LEU A 351 12.76 4.65 -8.73
N ALA A 352 11.70 4.95 -8.02
CA ALA A 352 10.41 5.29 -8.60
C ALA A 352 10.55 6.49 -9.54
N ASN A 353 11.15 7.58 -9.08
CA ASN A 353 11.40 8.78 -9.89
C ASN A 353 12.28 8.48 -11.11
N LEU A 354 13.40 7.75 -10.97
CA LEU A 354 14.28 7.34 -12.07
C LEU A 354 13.53 6.49 -13.11
N SER A 355 12.59 5.67 -12.65
CA SER A 355 11.77 4.79 -13.51
C SER A 355 10.59 5.50 -14.16
N GLY A 356 10.24 6.72 -13.73
CA GLY A 356 9.04 7.44 -14.13
C GLY A 356 7.77 6.83 -13.56
N ARG A 357 7.87 6.11 -12.44
CA ARG A 357 6.75 5.52 -11.70
C ARG A 357 6.46 6.32 -10.43
N PHE A 358 5.28 6.09 -9.87
CA PHE A 358 4.93 6.54 -8.55
C PHE A 358 5.38 5.52 -7.49
N ASN A 359 5.75 5.95 -6.28
CA ASN A 359 6.24 5.04 -5.25
C ASN A 359 5.24 3.94 -4.87
N TYR A 360 3.93 4.22 -4.87
CA TYR A 360 2.86 3.23 -4.69
C TYR A 360 2.90 2.13 -5.76
N GLU A 361 3.07 2.52 -7.03
CA GLU A 361 3.16 1.58 -8.15
C GLU A 361 4.39 0.70 -7.99
N PHE A 362 5.54 1.31 -7.68
CA PHE A 362 6.81 0.59 -7.53
C PHE A 362 6.72 -0.55 -6.51
N ILE A 363 6.16 -0.29 -5.32
CA ILE A 363 6.07 -1.31 -4.26
C ILE A 363 5.00 -2.37 -4.56
N CYS A 364 3.86 -1.98 -5.15
CA CYS A 364 2.80 -2.91 -5.52
C CYS A 364 3.21 -3.89 -6.63
N ASP A 365 4.15 -3.50 -7.48
CA ASP A 365 4.65 -4.34 -8.57
C ASP A 365 5.62 -5.43 -8.11
N ILE A 366 6.19 -5.33 -6.89
CA ILE A 366 7.03 -6.41 -6.33
C ILE A 366 6.15 -7.64 -6.14
N ASN A 367 6.24 -8.56 -7.09
CA ASN A 367 5.29 -9.65 -7.19
C ASN A 367 5.61 -10.84 -6.27
N LYS A 368 4.73 -11.83 -6.25
CA LYS A 368 4.81 -13.03 -5.38
C LYS A 368 6.00 -13.93 -5.66
N ARG A 369 6.74 -13.71 -6.76
CA ARG A 369 7.97 -14.43 -7.05
C ARG A 369 9.14 -14.02 -6.14
N VAL A 370 9.02 -12.86 -5.48
CA VAL A 370 9.98 -12.38 -4.48
C VAL A 370 9.53 -12.85 -3.10
N PRO A 371 10.28 -13.72 -2.40
CA PRO A 371 9.96 -14.11 -1.04
C PRO A 371 10.10 -12.92 -0.08
N ARG A 372 9.30 -12.90 0.99
CA ARG A 372 9.33 -11.90 2.05
C ARG A 372 9.92 -12.50 3.32
N GLU A 373 10.85 -11.77 3.94
CA GLU A 373 11.38 -12.04 5.27
C GLU A 373 10.94 -10.91 6.21
N TYR A 374 10.28 -11.25 7.31
CA TYR A 374 9.78 -10.26 8.27
C TYR A 374 10.70 -10.22 9.47
N LEU A 375 11.18 -9.01 9.78
CA LEU A 375 12.04 -8.75 10.93
C LEU A 375 11.23 -8.15 12.08
N ARG A 376 11.57 -8.58 13.29
CA ARG A 376 11.18 -7.94 14.55
C ARG A 376 12.37 -8.00 15.51
N ASP A 377 12.71 -6.88 16.16
CA ASP A 377 13.90 -6.75 16.98
C ASP A 377 15.19 -7.20 16.24
N GLY A 378 15.29 -6.86 14.96
CA GLY A 378 16.40 -7.24 14.08
C GLY A 378 16.52 -8.73 13.77
N LYS A 379 15.53 -9.56 14.12
CA LYS A 379 15.51 -11.00 13.88
C LYS A 379 14.41 -11.38 12.91
N VAL A 380 14.68 -12.36 12.02
CA VAL A 380 13.64 -12.92 11.14
C VAL A 380 12.66 -13.73 11.99
N VAL A 381 11.40 -13.29 12.02
CA VAL A 381 10.31 -13.95 12.78
C VAL A 381 9.37 -14.75 11.88
N GLU A 382 9.23 -14.36 10.62
CA GLU A 382 8.37 -15.05 9.64
C GLU A 382 9.00 -14.97 8.25
N GLN A 383 8.74 -15.97 7.42
CA GLN A 383 9.08 -15.98 6.01
C GLN A 383 7.85 -16.41 5.20
N VAL A 384 7.53 -15.67 4.13
CA VAL A 384 6.47 -16.00 3.19
C VAL A 384 7.10 -16.23 1.81
N ASP A 385 6.94 -17.45 1.32
CA ASP A 385 7.34 -17.86 -0.01
C ASP A 385 6.08 -18.37 -0.72
N TYR A 386 5.71 -17.76 -1.82
CA TYR A 386 4.46 -18.08 -2.52
C TYR A 386 4.60 -19.23 -3.53
N PHE A 387 5.82 -19.78 -3.68
CA PHE A 387 6.15 -20.89 -4.61
C PHE A 387 6.88 -22.03 -3.92
#